data_2701e39fbbcfc5a9302c27d096ef06cb
#
_entry.id   2701e39fbbcfc5a9302c27d096ef06cb
#
_cell.length_a   1.000
_cell.length_b   1.000
_cell.length_c   1.000
_cell.angle_alpha   90.00
_cell.angle_beta   90.00
_cell.angle_gamma   90.00
#
_symmetry.space_group_name_H-M   'P 1'
#
loop_
_entity.id
_entity.type
_entity.pdbx_description
1 polymer ?
#
loop_
_entity_poly.entity_id
_entity_poly.type
_entity_poly.pdbx_seq_one_letter_code
_entity_poly.pdbx_strand_id
1 'polypeptide(L)'
;MLLCLKGWHVPLCNAEARALLPDYDFENISSRIVVTNSEINAAELTSAISCSSGIQFALKSPIICPPNESMENIADKLNQCLEENHITGSIAIRSHKIGKKIAEFSSSAMTRQLGGIAVDYGLTIDLDNPQHELILTTDGSENMLIIGLLASEMNINTGTNERNATKRPFFKPISLDPKLARLCINLACGQFSKKAVLDPMCGTGGFAIEAIGMGRNCVALDMQEQMTAGTKENIEFLFDGSNCDYEIITGDATKLSEFVPEKWHQNIAGIVLDPPYGRNSHGTDNHERLIHQTLSSIKEIVDENAKLVLILPIIPNQNTTENAIELLHGEWNEFKQMMQTSGWSVENYHK
;
A
#
# COMPACT_ATOMS: atom_id res chain seq x y z
N MET A 1 -0.20 17.40 -9.29
CA MET A 1 -0.61 15.96 -9.32
C MET A 1 -1.51 15.64 -8.14
N LEU A 2 -2.51 14.77 -8.33
CA LEU A 2 -3.43 14.33 -7.28
C LEU A 2 -3.46 12.80 -7.23
N LEU A 3 -3.44 12.21 -6.02
CA LEU A 3 -3.67 10.78 -5.81
C LEU A 3 -5.02 10.57 -5.12
N CYS A 4 -5.83 9.66 -5.65
CA CYS A 4 -7.03 9.16 -5.00
C CYS A 4 -6.71 7.85 -4.28
N LEU A 5 -7.00 7.82 -2.97
CA LEU A 5 -6.71 6.68 -2.11
C LEU A 5 -7.93 5.79 -1.95
N LYS A 6 -7.72 4.49 -1.75
CA LYS A 6 -8.77 3.53 -1.39
C LYS A 6 -9.26 3.77 0.05
N GLY A 7 -10.49 3.36 0.30
CA GLY A 7 -11.16 3.62 1.59
C GLY A 7 -11.16 2.45 2.58
N TRP A 8 -10.43 1.36 2.33
CA TRP A 8 -10.47 0.18 3.21
C TRP A 8 -9.70 0.41 4.54
N HIS A 9 -8.66 1.24 4.53
CA HIS A 9 -7.97 1.73 5.71
C HIS A 9 -7.25 3.05 5.37
N VAL A 10 -7.96 4.16 5.49
CA VAL A 10 -7.51 5.47 4.99
C VAL A 10 -6.15 5.92 5.55
N PRO A 11 -5.88 5.85 6.86
CA PRO A 11 -4.57 6.25 7.40
C PRO A 11 -3.41 5.42 6.83
N LEU A 12 -3.58 4.11 6.71
CA LEU A 12 -2.55 3.25 6.13
C LEU A 12 -2.36 3.48 4.64
N CYS A 13 -3.45 3.72 3.86
CA CYS A 13 -3.33 4.06 2.44
C CYS A 13 -2.58 5.38 2.23
N ASN A 14 -2.78 6.36 3.12
CA ASN A 14 -2.05 7.63 3.09
C ASN A 14 -0.56 7.44 3.42
N ALA A 15 -0.25 6.67 4.45
CA ALA A 15 1.13 6.34 4.81
C ALA A 15 1.85 5.58 3.69
N GLU A 16 1.17 4.61 3.05
CA GLU A 16 1.70 3.85 1.92
C GLU A 16 2.05 4.77 0.72
N ALA A 17 1.15 5.71 0.37
CA ALA A 17 1.40 6.64 -0.73
C ALA A 17 2.68 7.48 -0.49
N ARG A 18 2.89 7.95 0.74
CA ARG A 18 4.09 8.69 1.14
C ARG A 18 5.34 7.82 1.20
N ALA A 19 5.21 6.57 1.59
CA ALA A 19 6.33 5.63 1.61
C ALA A 19 6.80 5.27 0.19
N LEU A 20 5.86 5.12 -0.75
CA LEU A 20 6.15 4.81 -2.15
C LEU A 20 6.67 6.02 -2.96
N LEU A 21 6.34 7.23 -2.55
CA LEU A 21 6.69 8.50 -3.20
C LEU A 21 7.30 9.47 -2.18
N PRO A 22 8.45 9.12 -1.56
CA PRO A 22 9.02 9.87 -0.44
C PRO A 22 9.60 11.24 -0.84
N ASP A 23 9.93 11.44 -2.11
CA ASP A 23 10.53 12.68 -2.61
C ASP A 23 9.48 13.78 -2.91
N TYR A 24 8.19 13.47 -2.66
CA TYR A 24 7.09 14.38 -2.95
C TYR A 24 6.32 14.76 -1.68
N ASP A 25 6.14 16.05 -1.47
CA ASP A 25 5.32 16.58 -0.39
C ASP A 25 3.85 16.51 -0.79
N PHE A 26 3.06 15.80 0.01
CA PHE A 26 1.62 15.66 -0.20
C PHE A 26 0.83 16.42 0.87
N GLU A 27 -0.12 17.23 0.41
CA GLU A 27 -1.15 17.85 1.24
C GLU A 27 -2.45 17.03 1.18
N ASN A 28 -3.08 16.82 2.33
CA ASN A 28 -4.38 16.14 2.40
C ASN A 28 -5.49 17.16 2.09
N ILE A 29 -6.20 16.99 0.97
CA ILE A 29 -7.38 17.78 0.63
C ILE A 29 -8.64 17.17 1.24
N SER A 30 -8.71 15.85 1.29
CA SER A 30 -9.72 15.12 2.07
C SER A 30 -9.11 13.86 2.67
N SER A 31 -9.91 13.08 3.35
CA SER A 31 -9.45 11.81 3.93
C SER A 31 -8.84 10.86 2.90
N ARG A 32 -9.28 10.93 1.63
CA ARG A 32 -8.86 10.03 0.54
C ARG A 32 -8.22 10.73 -0.65
N ILE A 33 -8.01 12.03 -0.57
CA ILE A 33 -7.39 12.82 -1.64
C ILE A 33 -6.16 13.51 -1.10
N VAL A 34 -5.03 13.24 -1.74
CA VAL A 34 -3.79 13.95 -1.48
C VAL A 34 -3.28 14.61 -2.76
N VAL A 35 -2.72 15.79 -2.64
CA VAL A 35 -2.18 16.56 -3.76
C VAL A 35 -0.73 16.93 -3.54
N THR A 36 0.02 17.06 -4.60
CA THR A 36 1.35 17.66 -4.62
C THR A 36 1.46 18.67 -5.75
N ASN A 37 2.19 19.77 -5.51
CA ASN A 37 2.49 20.77 -6.53
C ASN A 37 3.62 20.32 -7.46
N SER A 38 4.36 19.29 -7.08
CA SER A 38 5.43 18.73 -7.91
C SER A 38 4.85 17.81 -8.99
N GLU A 39 5.49 17.80 -10.15
CA GLU A 39 5.23 16.79 -11.18
C GLU A 39 5.92 15.49 -10.78
N ILE A 40 5.16 14.41 -10.68
CA ILE A 40 5.70 13.08 -10.37
C ILE A 40 6.16 12.44 -11.68
N ASN A 41 7.38 11.90 -11.69
CA ASN A 41 7.89 11.16 -12.82
C ASN A 41 6.95 9.99 -13.18
N ALA A 42 6.62 9.83 -14.47
CA ALA A 42 5.66 8.84 -14.93
C ALA A 42 6.04 7.39 -14.59
N ALA A 43 7.35 7.06 -14.63
CA ALA A 43 7.83 5.72 -14.29
C ALA A 43 7.72 5.46 -12.78
N GLU A 44 8.07 6.44 -11.95
CA GLU A 44 7.90 6.35 -10.49
C GLU A 44 6.43 6.23 -10.10
N LEU A 45 5.56 7.06 -10.69
CA LEU A 45 4.12 7.00 -10.46
C LEU A 45 3.54 5.64 -10.82
N THR A 46 3.88 5.12 -12.00
CA THR A 46 3.43 3.81 -12.46
C THR A 46 3.93 2.69 -11.54
N SER A 47 5.20 2.75 -11.13
CA SER A 47 5.78 1.80 -10.19
C SER A 47 5.07 1.86 -8.83
N ALA A 48 4.87 3.05 -8.28
CA ALA A 48 4.18 3.23 -7.01
C ALA A 48 2.75 2.68 -7.05
N ILE A 49 1.97 3.01 -8.08
CA ILE A 49 0.58 2.55 -8.21
C ILE A 49 0.51 1.03 -8.44
N SER A 50 1.40 0.46 -9.23
CA SER A 50 1.43 -1.00 -9.49
C SER A 50 1.76 -1.81 -8.24
N CYS A 51 2.60 -1.28 -7.35
CA CYS A 51 2.96 -1.91 -6.08
C CYS A 51 1.95 -1.62 -4.97
N SER A 52 1.18 -0.53 -5.04
CA SER A 52 0.28 -0.09 -3.97
C SER A 52 -0.92 -1.02 -3.79
N SER A 53 -1.38 -1.12 -2.56
CA SER A 53 -2.72 -1.63 -2.21
C SER A 53 -3.71 -0.51 -1.90
N GLY A 54 -3.22 0.70 -1.61
CA GLY A 54 -3.98 1.85 -1.12
C GLY A 54 -4.20 2.98 -2.12
N ILE A 55 -3.35 3.14 -3.17
CA ILE A 55 -3.57 4.14 -4.21
C ILE A 55 -4.52 3.56 -5.26
N GLN A 56 -5.58 4.29 -5.60
CA GLN A 56 -6.55 3.86 -6.59
C GLN A 56 -6.18 4.35 -7.99
N PHE A 57 -5.94 5.66 -8.12
CA PHE A 57 -5.50 6.30 -9.37
C PHE A 57 -4.82 7.64 -9.08
N ALA A 58 -4.16 8.18 -10.09
CA ALA A 58 -3.55 9.51 -10.08
C ALA A 58 -4.12 10.37 -11.19
N LEU A 59 -4.29 11.68 -10.92
CA LEU A 59 -4.77 12.67 -11.87
C LEU A 59 -3.73 13.76 -12.10
N LYS A 60 -3.53 14.11 -13.38
CA LYS A 60 -2.81 15.32 -13.79
C LYS A 60 -3.74 16.52 -13.83
N SER A 61 -3.18 17.70 -13.59
CA SER A 61 -3.85 19.00 -13.71
C SER A 61 -5.25 19.00 -13.07
N PRO A 62 -5.37 18.64 -11.78
CA PRO A 62 -6.68 18.49 -11.14
C PRO A 62 -7.36 19.85 -10.96
N ILE A 63 -8.61 19.94 -11.39
CA ILE A 63 -9.54 21.05 -11.13
C ILE A 63 -10.35 20.65 -9.91
N ILE A 64 -10.19 21.38 -8.81
CA ILE A 64 -10.93 21.16 -7.56
C ILE A 64 -11.91 22.32 -7.40
N CYS A 65 -13.20 22.01 -7.24
CA CYS A 65 -14.25 23.03 -7.16
C CYS A 65 -15.46 22.51 -6.36
N PRO A 66 -16.32 23.43 -5.86
CA PRO A 66 -17.58 23.04 -5.25
C PRO A 66 -18.59 22.51 -6.30
N PRO A 67 -19.62 21.75 -5.89
CA PRO A 67 -20.61 21.18 -6.82
C PRO A 67 -21.47 22.20 -7.57
N ASN A 68 -21.54 23.44 -7.08
CA ASN A 68 -22.27 24.56 -7.68
C ASN A 68 -21.38 25.53 -8.47
N GLU A 69 -20.14 25.09 -8.80
CA GLU A 69 -19.27 25.90 -9.67
C GLU A 69 -19.92 26.13 -11.04
N SER A 70 -19.69 27.31 -11.64
CA SER A 70 -20.21 27.63 -12.94
C SER A 70 -19.61 26.76 -14.04
N MET A 71 -20.43 26.34 -15.00
CA MET A 71 -19.93 25.55 -16.13
C MET A 71 -18.96 26.33 -17.01
N GLU A 72 -19.09 27.66 -17.07
CA GLU A 72 -18.13 28.52 -17.77
C GLU A 72 -16.74 28.44 -17.14
N ASN A 73 -16.63 28.58 -15.81
CA ASN A 73 -15.35 28.47 -15.11
C ASN A 73 -14.74 27.06 -15.20
N ILE A 74 -15.59 26.02 -15.16
CA ILE A 74 -15.13 24.64 -15.36
C ILE A 74 -14.62 24.46 -16.80
N ALA A 75 -15.30 24.98 -17.79
CA ALA A 75 -14.93 24.90 -19.20
C ALA A 75 -13.59 25.60 -19.47
N ASP A 76 -13.39 26.80 -18.93
CA ASP A 76 -12.15 27.54 -19.08
C ASP A 76 -10.96 26.77 -18.49
N LYS A 77 -11.10 26.27 -17.28
CA LYS A 77 -10.06 25.46 -16.61
C LYS A 77 -9.80 24.13 -17.32
N LEU A 78 -10.86 23.49 -17.83
CA LEU A 78 -10.71 22.23 -18.56
C LEU A 78 -10.01 22.47 -19.91
N ASN A 79 -10.37 23.49 -20.65
CA ASN A 79 -9.71 23.85 -21.90
C ASN A 79 -8.23 24.17 -21.67
N GLN A 80 -7.90 24.94 -20.63
CA GLN A 80 -6.51 25.19 -20.23
C GLN A 80 -5.79 23.87 -19.90
N CYS A 81 -6.41 22.99 -19.13
CA CYS A 81 -5.84 21.69 -18.80
C CYS A 81 -5.55 20.83 -20.05
N LEU A 82 -6.48 20.78 -21.01
CA LEU A 82 -6.33 20.04 -22.25
C LEU A 82 -5.21 20.61 -23.13
N GLU A 83 -5.10 21.94 -23.21
CA GLU A 83 -4.04 22.65 -23.95
C GLU A 83 -2.65 22.41 -23.35
N GLU A 84 -2.49 22.64 -22.04
CA GLU A 84 -1.21 22.45 -21.33
C GLU A 84 -0.68 21.01 -21.40
N ASN A 85 -1.60 20.03 -21.44
CA ASN A 85 -1.23 18.61 -21.58
C ASN A 85 -1.20 18.12 -23.04
N HIS A 86 -1.39 19.00 -24.02
CA HIS A 86 -1.37 18.69 -25.46
C HIS A 86 -2.33 17.54 -25.84
N ILE A 87 -3.52 17.51 -25.25
CA ILE A 87 -4.48 16.43 -25.46
C ILE A 87 -5.12 16.54 -26.84
N THR A 88 -5.03 15.45 -27.61
CA THR A 88 -5.61 15.31 -28.96
C THR A 88 -6.22 13.93 -29.13
N GLY A 89 -7.08 13.75 -30.14
CA GLY A 89 -7.65 12.43 -30.48
C GLY A 89 -8.93 12.12 -29.70
N SER A 90 -9.00 10.95 -29.05
CA SER A 90 -10.21 10.50 -28.39
C SER A 90 -10.07 10.51 -26.86
N ILE A 91 -11.22 10.78 -26.19
CA ILE A 91 -11.31 10.87 -24.75
C ILE A 91 -12.58 10.18 -24.21
N ALA A 92 -12.46 9.51 -23.06
CA ALA A 92 -13.62 9.11 -22.28
C ALA A 92 -13.72 9.93 -21.00
N ILE A 93 -14.94 10.23 -20.56
CA ILE A 93 -15.21 10.86 -19.28
C ILE A 93 -15.78 9.79 -18.34
N ARG A 94 -15.05 9.49 -17.25
CA ARG A 94 -15.47 8.51 -16.25
C ARG A 94 -15.83 9.21 -14.93
N SER A 95 -16.80 8.65 -14.20
CA SER A 95 -17.14 9.17 -12.87
C SER A 95 -16.73 8.22 -11.77
N HIS A 96 -16.15 8.78 -10.71
CA HIS A 96 -15.77 8.08 -9.49
C HIS A 96 -16.44 8.77 -8.28
N LYS A 97 -16.83 7.98 -7.28
CA LYS A 97 -17.47 8.48 -6.07
C LYS A 97 -16.70 8.11 -4.83
N ILE A 98 -16.42 9.10 -3.99
CA ILE A 98 -15.85 8.93 -2.64
C ILE A 98 -16.94 9.20 -1.61
N GLY A 99 -17.10 8.27 -0.67
CA GLY A 99 -18.01 8.44 0.45
C GLY A 99 -19.48 8.55 0.05
N LYS A 100 -20.19 9.51 0.65
CA LYS A 100 -21.62 9.75 0.44
C LYS A 100 -21.87 10.42 -0.91
N LYS A 101 -23.11 10.33 -1.39
CA LYS A 101 -23.56 11.08 -2.57
C LYS A 101 -23.70 12.56 -2.20
N ILE A 102 -23.25 13.46 -3.07
CA ILE A 102 -23.53 14.90 -2.96
C ILE A 102 -25.02 15.11 -3.23
N ALA A 103 -25.70 15.85 -2.33
CA ALA A 103 -27.12 16.15 -2.46
C ALA A 103 -27.39 16.97 -3.75
N GLU A 104 -28.48 16.66 -4.42
CA GLU A 104 -28.93 17.35 -5.63
C GLU A 104 -27.94 17.39 -6.80
N PHE A 105 -26.82 16.66 -6.71
CA PHE A 105 -25.82 16.57 -7.76
C PHE A 105 -25.98 15.31 -8.61
N SER A 106 -25.90 15.49 -9.94
CA SER A 106 -25.96 14.39 -10.91
C SER A 106 -24.61 14.20 -11.61
N SER A 107 -23.86 13.18 -11.20
CA SER A 107 -22.60 12.83 -11.85
C SER A 107 -22.77 12.54 -13.35
N SER A 108 -23.87 11.88 -13.74
CA SER A 108 -24.15 11.59 -15.16
C SER A 108 -24.48 12.84 -16.00
N ALA A 109 -25.13 13.85 -15.42
CA ALA A 109 -25.34 15.13 -16.08
C ALA A 109 -24.02 15.88 -16.26
N MET A 110 -23.21 15.95 -15.20
CA MET A 110 -21.89 16.59 -15.24
C MET A 110 -20.95 15.89 -16.23
N THR A 111 -20.88 14.56 -16.24
CA THR A 111 -20.07 13.79 -17.21
C THR A 111 -20.45 14.12 -18.65
N ARG A 112 -21.75 14.29 -18.93
CA ARG A 112 -22.23 14.67 -20.27
C ARG A 112 -21.80 16.10 -20.62
N GLN A 113 -21.89 17.04 -19.69
CA GLN A 113 -21.46 18.44 -19.90
C GLN A 113 -19.93 18.50 -20.16
N LEU A 114 -19.12 17.78 -19.36
CA LEU A 114 -17.68 17.68 -19.59
C LEU A 114 -17.36 17.08 -20.97
N GLY A 115 -18.14 16.08 -21.40
CA GLY A 115 -18.04 15.52 -22.75
C GLY A 115 -18.32 16.53 -23.83
N GLY A 116 -19.33 17.40 -23.64
CA GLY A 116 -19.62 18.52 -24.54
C GLY A 116 -18.42 19.47 -24.67
N ILE A 117 -17.83 19.89 -23.54
CA ILE A 117 -16.65 20.77 -23.56
C ILE A 117 -15.48 20.11 -24.31
N ALA A 118 -15.25 18.81 -24.10
CA ALA A 118 -14.20 18.09 -24.80
C ALA A 118 -14.42 18.03 -26.32
N VAL A 119 -15.67 17.86 -26.75
CA VAL A 119 -16.05 17.91 -28.18
C VAL A 119 -15.88 19.31 -28.77
N ASP A 120 -16.29 20.36 -28.06
CA ASP A 120 -16.10 21.75 -28.49
C ASP A 120 -14.62 22.13 -28.57
N TYR A 121 -13.76 21.50 -27.74
CA TYR A 121 -12.31 21.64 -27.83
C TYR A 121 -11.71 20.93 -29.07
N GLY A 122 -12.44 20.00 -29.68
CA GLY A 122 -12.00 19.25 -30.87
C GLY A 122 -11.64 17.80 -30.64
N LEU A 123 -11.96 17.23 -29.46
CA LEU A 123 -11.76 15.81 -29.15
C LEU A 123 -12.96 14.97 -29.61
N THR A 124 -12.75 13.68 -29.82
CA THR A 124 -13.82 12.71 -30.11
C THR A 124 -14.10 11.88 -28.84
N ILE A 125 -15.38 11.58 -28.59
CA ILE A 125 -15.76 10.70 -27.48
C ILE A 125 -15.63 9.23 -27.90
N ASP A 126 -14.81 8.48 -27.18
CA ASP A 126 -14.68 7.03 -27.32
C ASP A 126 -14.73 6.39 -25.93
N LEU A 127 -15.77 5.60 -25.66
CA LEU A 127 -15.98 5.00 -24.35
C LEU A 127 -15.31 3.61 -24.25
N ASP A 128 -14.98 3.01 -25.36
CA ASP A 128 -14.46 1.62 -25.41
C ASP A 128 -12.92 1.60 -25.45
N ASN A 129 -12.31 2.43 -26.32
CA ASN A 129 -10.87 2.49 -26.51
C ASN A 129 -10.35 3.95 -26.57
N PRO A 130 -10.53 4.76 -25.51
CA PRO A 130 -10.07 6.13 -25.49
C PRO A 130 -8.54 6.23 -25.44
N GLN A 131 -8.00 7.26 -26.10
CA GLN A 131 -6.57 7.60 -25.97
C GLN A 131 -6.29 8.29 -24.62
N HIS A 132 -7.30 9.00 -24.09
CA HIS A 132 -7.22 9.73 -22.83
C HIS A 132 -8.47 9.46 -21.98
N GLU A 133 -8.33 9.53 -20.67
CA GLU A 133 -9.47 9.52 -19.77
C GLU A 133 -9.49 10.76 -18.89
N LEU A 134 -10.66 11.38 -18.77
CA LEU A 134 -10.96 12.44 -17.82
C LEU A 134 -11.81 11.85 -16.69
N ILE A 135 -11.35 11.99 -15.46
CA ILE A 135 -12.04 11.45 -14.29
C ILE A 135 -12.75 12.57 -13.55
N LEU A 136 -14.07 12.45 -13.41
CA LEU A 136 -14.87 13.23 -12.49
C LEU A 136 -14.98 12.48 -11.16
N THR A 137 -14.30 12.93 -10.14
CA THR A 137 -14.44 12.40 -8.78
C THR A 137 -15.37 13.28 -7.96
N THR A 138 -16.36 12.68 -7.31
CA THR A 138 -17.25 13.38 -6.36
C THR A 138 -16.92 12.94 -4.93
N ASP A 139 -16.52 13.87 -4.08
CA ASP A 139 -16.34 13.62 -2.64
C ASP A 139 -17.51 14.23 -1.85
N GLY A 140 -18.43 13.36 -1.43
CA GLY A 140 -19.62 13.81 -0.70
C GLY A 140 -19.37 14.10 0.78
N SER A 141 -18.19 13.78 1.31
CA SER A 141 -17.82 14.13 2.69
C SER A 141 -17.35 15.59 2.76
N GLU A 142 -16.61 16.03 1.75
CA GLU A 142 -16.10 17.40 1.64
C GLU A 142 -16.97 18.30 0.73
N ASN A 143 -18.05 17.74 0.16
CA ASN A 143 -18.91 18.44 -0.79
C ASN A 143 -18.13 19.07 -1.96
N MET A 144 -17.32 18.27 -2.63
CA MET A 144 -16.29 18.70 -3.57
C MET A 144 -16.33 17.88 -4.85
N LEU A 145 -16.03 18.54 -5.97
CA LEU A 145 -15.76 17.93 -7.27
C LEU A 145 -14.28 18.01 -7.58
N ILE A 146 -13.76 16.96 -8.20
CA ILE A 146 -12.41 16.90 -8.71
C ILE A 146 -12.48 16.39 -10.14
N ILE A 147 -11.92 17.14 -11.08
CA ILE A 147 -11.87 16.81 -12.50
C ILE A 147 -10.40 16.80 -12.91
N GLY A 148 -9.92 15.74 -13.52
CA GLY A 148 -8.53 15.68 -13.94
C GLY A 148 -8.26 14.57 -14.93
N LEU A 149 -7.17 14.70 -15.69
CA LEU A 149 -6.71 13.70 -16.64
C LEU A 149 -6.12 12.50 -15.88
N LEU A 150 -6.55 11.30 -16.24
CA LEU A 150 -5.98 10.08 -15.67
C LEU A 150 -4.51 9.98 -16.03
N ALA A 151 -3.64 9.98 -15.03
CA ALA A 151 -2.21 9.81 -15.21
C ALA A 151 -1.77 8.34 -15.08
N SER A 152 -2.37 7.64 -14.13
CA SER A 152 -2.17 6.22 -13.90
C SER A 152 -3.25 5.70 -12.97
N GLU A 153 -3.64 4.44 -13.13
CA GLU A 153 -4.58 3.76 -12.23
C GLU A 153 -4.06 2.38 -11.84
N MET A 154 -4.54 1.89 -10.70
CA MET A 154 -4.23 0.54 -10.27
C MET A 154 -4.86 -0.45 -11.25
N ASN A 155 -4.03 -1.31 -11.81
CA ASN A 155 -4.54 -2.43 -12.59
C ASN A 155 -5.38 -3.33 -11.66
N ILE A 156 -6.66 -3.51 -11.99
CA ILE A 156 -7.60 -4.36 -11.23
C ILE A 156 -7.08 -5.80 -11.14
N ASN A 157 -6.28 -6.22 -12.12
CA ASN A 157 -5.66 -7.54 -12.20
C ASN A 157 -4.31 -7.64 -11.47
N THR A 158 -4.14 -7.01 -10.32
CA THR A 158 -2.92 -7.17 -9.50
C THR A 158 -2.73 -8.61 -8.97
N GLY A 159 -3.60 -9.56 -9.35
CA GLY A 159 -3.57 -10.96 -8.92
C GLY A 159 -3.87 -11.18 -7.43
N THR A 160 -4.28 -10.13 -6.69
CA THR A 160 -4.60 -10.27 -5.25
C THR A 160 -5.71 -11.27 -4.98
N ASN A 161 -6.69 -11.40 -5.87
CA ASN A 161 -7.75 -12.40 -5.74
C ASN A 161 -7.24 -13.83 -5.96
N GLU A 162 -6.23 -14.03 -6.80
CA GLU A 162 -5.60 -15.33 -7.08
C GLU A 162 -4.68 -15.74 -5.94
N ARG A 163 -4.03 -14.75 -5.30
CA ARG A 163 -3.16 -14.94 -4.15
C ARG A 163 -3.90 -15.03 -2.80
N ASN A 164 -5.22 -15.02 -2.81
CA ASN A 164 -6.00 -15.19 -1.60
C ASN A 164 -5.68 -16.52 -0.92
N ALA A 165 -5.56 -16.53 0.41
CA ALA A 165 -5.14 -17.69 1.19
C ALA A 165 -5.90 -18.97 0.84
N THR A 166 -7.23 -18.88 0.65
CA THR A 166 -8.09 -20.02 0.33
C THR A 166 -7.88 -20.62 -1.06
N LYS A 167 -7.11 -19.97 -1.93
CA LYS A 167 -6.78 -20.45 -3.28
C LYS A 167 -5.38 -21.06 -3.40
N ARG A 168 -4.61 -21.00 -2.31
CA ARG A 168 -3.25 -21.54 -2.24
C ARG A 168 -3.27 -23.03 -1.92
N PRO A 169 -2.35 -23.83 -2.46
CA PRO A 169 -2.23 -25.25 -2.11
C PRO A 169 -1.98 -25.47 -0.62
N PHE A 170 -1.14 -24.66 0.00
CA PHE A 170 -0.91 -24.67 1.44
C PHE A 170 -1.54 -23.44 2.10
N PHE A 171 -2.48 -23.67 3.00
CA PHE A 171 -3.25 -22.61 3.64
C PHE A 171 -3.56 -22.97 5.11
N LYS A 172 -3.60 -21.94 5.95
CA LYS A 172 -4.11 -22.01 7.34
C LYS A 172 -5.08 -20.86 7.60
N PRO A 173 -6.08 -21.03 8.50
CA PRO A 173 -7.10 -20.00 8.78
C PRO A 173 -6.56 -18.65 9.25
N ILE A 174 -5.32 -18.61 9.75
CA ILE A 174 -4.63 -17.42 10.25
C ILE A 174 -3.76 -16.73 9.19
N SER A 175 -3.96 -17.05 7.90
CA SER A 175 -3.17 -16.44 6.82
C SER A 175 -3.53 -14.96 6.65
N LEU A 176 -2.50 -14.11 6.50
CA LEU A 176 -2.64 -12.66 6.33
C LEU A 176 -3.37 -12.28 5.03
N ASP A 177 -4.19 -11.21 5.09
CA ASP A 177 -4.84 -10.66 3.90
C ASP A 177 -3.79 -10.10 2.91
N PRO A 178 -3.83 -10.46 1.61
CA PRO A 178 -2.85 -10.00 0.62
C PRO A 178 -2.72 -8.48 0.51
N LYS A 179 -3.81 -7.72 0.68
CA LYS A 179 -3.76 -6.24 0.62
C LYS A 179 -2.99 -5.67 1.82
N LEU A 180 -3.22 -6.24 3.01
CA LEU A 180 -2.50 -5.81 4.21
C LEU A 180 -1.03 -6.22 4.12
N ALA A 181 -0.71 -7.44 3.67
CA ALA A 181 0.66 -7.88 3.47
C ALA A 181 1.43 -6.95 2.52
N ARG A 182 0.85 -6.64 1.37
CA ARG A 182 1.41 -5.72 0.37
C ARG A 182 1.65 -4.33 0.95
N LEU A 183 0.69 -3.79 1.67
CA LEU A 183 0.79 -2.49 2.32
C LEU A 183 1.92 -2.46 3.37
N CYS A 184 2.02 -3.48 4.22
CA CYS A 184 3.11 -3.59 5.20
C CYS A 184 4.49 -3.60 4.53
N ILE A 185 4.64 -4.35 3.44
CA ILE A 185 5.88 -4.37 2.66
C ILE A 185 6.20 -2.98 2.12
N ASN A 186 5.21 -2.27 1.56
CA ASN A 186 5.42 -0.92 1.02
C ASN A 186 5.79 0.09 2.11
N LEU A 187 5.21 -0.02 3.31
CA LEU A 187 5.59 0.82 4.46
C LEU A 187 7.01 0.53 4.93
N ALA A 188 7.43 -0.74 4.96
CA ALA A 188 8.76 -1.13 5.39
C ALA A 188 9.85 -0.80 4.37
N CYS A 189 9.57 -1.03 3.09
CA CYS A 189 10.58 -0.98 2.02
C CYS A 189 10.55 0.32 1.20
N GLY A 190 9.43 1.05 1.20
CA GLY A 190 9.26 2.25 0.39
C GLY A 190 9.36 1.98 -1.12
N GLN A 191 10.04 2.87 -1.84
CA GLN A 191 10.29 2.74 -3.27
C GLN A 191 10.92 1.38 -3.65
N PHE A 192 10.69 0.97 -4.90
CA PHE A 192 11.24 -0.29 -5.40
C PHE A 192 12.78 -0.28 -5.37
N SER A 193 13.37 -1.36 -4.83
CA SER A 193 14.81 -1.59 -4.83
C SER A 193 15.12 -3.07 -5.05
N LYS A 194 16.37 -3.37 -5.37
CA LYS A 194 16.88 -4.74 -5.49
C LYS A 194 17.18 -5.43 -4.15
N LYS A 195 17.16 -4.66 -3.04
CA LYS A 195 17.32 -5.21 -1.70
C LYS A 195 16.09 -6.10 -1.35
N ALA A 196 16.29 -7.08 -0.49
CA ALA A 196 15.24 -8.03 -0.13
C ALA A 196 14.29 -7.51 0.95
N VAL A 197 13.06 -7.99 0.93
CA VAL A 197 12.14 -7.96 2.08
C VAL A 197 12.53 -9.08 3.02
N LEU A 198 12.66 -8.79 4.32
CA LEU A 198 12.88 -9.82 5.35
C LEU A 198 11.57 -10.09 6.10
N ASP A 199 11.18 -11.37 6.12
CA ASP A 199 10.07 -11.90 6.93
C ASP A 199 10.59 -13.02 7.83
N PRO A 200 10.95 -12.72 9.09
CA PRO A 200 11.60 -13.69 9.96
C PRO A 200 10.66 -14.73 10.59
N MET A 201 9.33 -14.61 10.39
CA MET A 201 8.33 -15.55 10.92
C MET A 201 7.21 -15.76 9.88
N CYS A 202 7.56 -16.31 8.72
CA CYS A 202 6.73 -16.24 7.51
C CYS A 202 5.44 -17.07 7.53
N GLY A 203 5.31 -18.05 8.41
CA GLY A 203 4.13 -18.90 8.47
C GLY A 203 3.80 -19.53 7.11
N THR A 204 2.62 -19.20 6.55
CA THR A 204 2.15 -19.68 5.24
C THR A 204 2.66 -18.84 4.06
N GLY A 205 3.59 -17.90 4.29
CA GLY A 205 4.24 -17.09 3.28
C GLY A 205 3.45 -15.86 2.82
N GLY A 206 2.58 -15.30 3.66
CA GLY A 206 1.74 -14.15 3.29
C GLY A 206 2.53 -12.97 2.76
N PHE A 207 3.57 -12.55 3.45
CA PHE A 207 4.47 -11.48 2.99
C PHE A 207 5.36 -11.91 1.83
N ALA A 208 5.96 -13.10 1.87
CA ALA A 208 6.84 -13.60 0.81
C ALA A 208 6.12 -13.64 -0.55
N ILE A 209 4.88 -14.14 -0.57
CA ILE A 209 4.03 -14.20 -1.77
C ILE A 209 3.77 -12.79 -2.33
N GLU A 210 3.43 -11.82 -1.50
CA GLU A 210 3.18 -10.46 -1.97
C GLU A 210 4.47 -9.74 -2.39
N ALA A 211 5.60 -9.96 -1.71
CA ALA A 211 6.91 -9.43 -2.12
C ALA A 211 7.27 -9.91 -3.54
N ILE A 212 7.22 -11.21 -3.79
CA ILE A 212 7.50 -11.81 -5.09
C ILE A 212 6.49 -11.33 -6.14
N GLY A 213 5.19 -11.26 -5.79
CA GLY A 213 4.15 -10.74 -6.66
C GLY A 213 4.30 -9.25 -7.03
N MET A 214 5.10 -8.49 -6.30
CA MET A 214 5.52 -7.12 -6.63
C MET A 214 6.88 -7.04 -7.33
N GLY A 215 7.52 -8.16 -7.63
CA GLY A 215 8.85 -8.19 -8.24
C GLY A 215 9.99 -7.90 -7.26
N ARG A 216 9.76 -7.97 -5.93
CA ARG A 216 10.78 -7.73 -4.90
C ARG A 216 11.46 -9.02 -4.50
N ASN A 217 12.76 -8.95 -4.24
CA ASN A 217 13.50 -10.05 -3.61
C ASN A 217 12.99 -10.28 -2.18
N CYS A 218 13.09 -11.51 -1.67
CA CYS A 218 12.55 -11.88 -0.37
C CYS A 218 13.43 -12.90 0.36
N VAL A 219 13.60 -12.69 1.66
CA VAL A 219 14.17 -13.68 2.59
C VAL A 219 13.13 -13.94 3.65
N ALA A 220 12.64 -15.16 3.74
CA ALA A 220 11.59 -15.54 4.68
C ALA A 220 12.01 -16.77 5.49
N LEU A 221 11.78 -16.72 6.80
CA LEU A 221 12.08 -17.80 7.73
C LEU A 221 10.84 -18.25 8.50
N ASP A 222 10.84 -19.50 8.88
CA ASP A 222 9.97 -20.03 9.94
C ASP A 222 10.69 -21.19 10.65
N MET A 223 10.43 -21.33 11.95
CA MET A 223 11.00 -22.41 12.74
C MET A 223 10.46 -23.78 12.33
N GLN A 224 9.23 -23.83 11.82
CA GLN A 224 8.53 -25.05 11.44
C GLN A 224 8.79 -25.39 9.97
N GLU A 225 9.44 -26.51 9.70
CA GLU A 225 9.69 -27.01 8.34
C GLU A 225 8.40 -27.14 7.50
N GLN A 226 7.28 -27.52 8.11
CA GLN A 226 5.97 -27.57 7.44
C GLN A 226 5.56 -26.22 6.87
N MET A 227 5.86 -25.10 7.57
CA MET A 227 5.52 -23.75 7.10
C MET A 227 6.40 -23.35 5.92
N THR A 228 7.70 -23.56 6.03
CA THR A 228 8.63 -23.20 4.95
C THR A 228 8.42 -24.05 3.70
N ALA A 229 8.14 -25.35 3.85
CA ALA A 229 7.77 -26.22 2.72
C ALA A 229 6.46 -25.76 2.06
N GLY A 230 5.42 -25.46 2.85
CA GLY A 230 4.16 -24.96 2.32
C GLY A 230 4.28 -23.58 1.69
N THR A 231 5.13 -22.71 2.21
CA THR A 231 5.43 -21.41 1.59
C THR A 231 6.10 -21.59 0.23
N LYS A 232 7.05 -22.50 0.08
CA LYS A 232 7.67 -22.84 -1.21
C LYS A 232 6.63 -23.34 -2.21
N GLU A 233 5.79 -24.30 -1.79
CA GLU A 233 4.70 -24.84 -2.61
C GLU A 233 3.75 -23.72 -3.11
N ASN A 234 3.39 -22.78 -2.24
CA ASN A 234 2.57 -21.64 -2.61
C ASN A 234 3.24 -20.72 -3.63
N ILE A 235 4.54 -20.44 -3.46
CA ILE A 235 5.31 -19.60 -4.40
C ILE A 235 5.43 -20.27 -5.76
N GLU A 236 5.80 -21.54 -5.80
CA GLU A 236 5.89 -22.32 -7.02
C GLU A 236 4.57 -22.39 -7.78
N PHE A 237 3.46 -22.57 -7.06
CA PHE A 237 2.12 -22.58 -7.65
C PHE A 237 1.71 -21.23 -8.27
N LEU A 238 2.06 -20.11 -7.62
CA LEU A 238 1.62 -18.77 -8.01
C LEU A 238 2.54 -18.08 -9.02
N PHE A 239 3.84 -18.41 -9.01
CA PHE A 239 4.89 -17.64 -9.70
C PHE A 239 5.88 -18.58 -10.44
N ASP A 240 5.38 -19.44 -11.33
CA ASP A 240 6.24 -20.25 -12.16
C ASP A 240 7.17 -19.36 -13.00
N GLY A 241 8.49 -19.52 -12.80
CA GLY A 241 9.51 -18.73 -13.50
C GLY A 241 9.67 -17.26 -12.99
N SER A 242 9.42 -16.99 -11.72
CA SER A 242 9.70 -15.66 -11.12
C SER A 242 11.15 -15.23 -11.34
N ASN A 243 11.34 -13.94 -11.71
CA ASN A 243 12.66 -13.31 -11.85
C ASN A 243 13.19 -12.71 -10.51
N CYS A 244 12.52 -12.97 -9.39
CA CYS A 244 12.96 -12.49 -8.07
C CYS A 244 13.88 -13.51 -7.42
N ASP A 245 14.94 -13.01 -6.78
CA ASP A 245 15.73 -13.83 -5.88
C ASP A 245 14.99 -13.99 -4.56
N TYR A 246 14.78 -15.21 -4.12
CA TYR A 246 14.17 -15.47 -2.81
C TYR A 246 14.79 -16.67 -2.10
N GLU A 247 14.75 -16.61 -0.78
CA GLU A 247 15.21 -17.69 0.12
C GLU A 247 14.08 -17.98 1.12
N ILE A 248 13.66 -19.24 1.19
CA ILE A 248 12.70 -19.70 2.20
C ILE A 248 13.44 -20.71 3.08
N ILE A 249 13.66 -20.34 4.34
CA ILE A 249 14.63 -20.97 5.24
C ILE A 249 13.91 -21.54 6.46
N THR A 250 14.15 -22.79 6.80
CA THR A 250 13.76 -23.33 8.11
C THR A 250 14.83 -22.91 9.12
N GLY A 251 14.47 -22.05 10.09
CA GLY A 251 15.45 -21.50 11.02
C GLY A 251 14.80 -20.76 12.18
N ASP A 252 15.63 -20.38 13.13
CA ASP A 252 15.27 -19.66 14.35
C ASP A 252 15.44 -18.15 14.13
N ALA A 253 14.34 -17.38 14.18
CA ALA A 253 14.34 -15.93 14.03
C ALA A 253 15.17 -15.18 15.08
N THR A 254 15.47 -15.82 16.20
CA THR A 254 16.33 -15.24 17.23
C THR A 254 17.84 -15.37 16.93
N LYS A 255 18.18 -15.97 15.77
CA LYS A 255 19.57 -16.27 15.34
C LYS A 255 19.76 -16.06 13.84
N LEU A 256 19.24 -14.96 13.30
CA LEU A 256 19.19 -14.71 11.85
C LEU A 256 20.58 -14.73 11.20
N SER A 257 21.61 -14.25 11.89
CA SER A 257 23.00 -14.27 11.38
C SER A 257 23.54 -15.68 11.13
N GLU A 258 22.98 -16.71 11.79
CA GLU A 258 23.36 -18.11 11.56
C GLU A 258 22.64 -18.74 10.34
N PHE A 259 21.42 -18.25 10.01
CA PHE A 259 20.54 -18.86 9.01
C PHE A 259 20.45 -18.08 7.70
N VAL A 260 20.46 -16.75 7.76
CA VAL A 260 20.35 -15.90 6.57
C VAL A 260 21.69 -15.87 5.83
N PRO A 261 21.73 -16.21 4.52
CA PRO A 261 22.97 -16.14 3.74
C PRO A 261 23.61 -14.75 3.76
N GLU A 262 24.94 -14.68 3.87
CA GLU A 262 25.72 -13.44 3.96
C GLU A 262 25.44 -12.46 2.80
N LYS A 263 25.09 -12.96 1.61
CA LYS A 263 24.70 -12.09 0.47
C LYS A 263 23.56 -11.14 0.76
N TRP A 264 22.72 -11.46 1.77
CA TRP A 264 21.57 -10.67 2.20
C TRP A 264 21.88 -9.74 3.38
N HIS A 265 23.00 -9.97 4.09
CA HIS A 265 23.38 -9.08 5.18
C HIS A 265 23.64 -7.68 4.64
N GLN A 266 23.10 -6.64 5.30
CA GLN A 266 23.10 -5.23 4.85
C GLN A 266 22.40 -5.00 3.47
N ASN A 267 21.74 -6.03 2.93
CA ASN A 267 21.03 -5.99 1.65
C ASN A 267 19.52 -6.23 1.83
N ILE A 268 18.97 -5.78 2.97
CA ILE A 268 17.55 -5.81 3.31
C ILE A 268 16.95 -4.42 3.09
N ALA A 269 15.85 -4.33 2.33
CA ALA A 269 15.13 -3.08 2.08
C ALA A 269 14.25 -2.66 3.26
N GLY A 270 13.64 -3.64 3.90
CA GLY A 270 12.74 -3.46 5.03
C GLY A 270 12.31 -4.79 5.63
N ILE A 271 11.79 -4.75 6.83
CA ILE A 271 11.40 -5.93 7.60
C ILE A 271 9.90 -5.89 7.84
N VAL A 272 9.24 -7.02 7.68
CA VAL A 272 7.83 -7.22 8.02
C VAL A 272 7.74 -8.36 9.02
N LEU A 273 7.00 -8.16 10.10
CA LEU A 273 6.92 -9.13 11.19
C LEU A 273 5.48 -9.24 11.71
N ASP A 274 4.91 -10.43 11.59
CA ASP A 274 3.64 -10.83 12.19
C ASP A 274 3.88 -12.02 13.13
N PRO A 275 4.31 -11.78 14.37
CA PRO A 275 4.72 -12.86 15.29
C PRO A 275 3.52 -13.71 15.72
N PRO A 276 3.76 -14.96 16.17
CA PRO A 276 2.67 -15.84 16.61
C PRO A 276 2.04 -15.36 17.92
N TYR A 277 0.74 -15.05 17.91
CA TYR A 277 -0.03 -14.56 19.07
C TYR A 277 -0.91 -15.62 19.76
N GLY A 278 -0.78 -16.90 19.42
CA GLY A 278 -1.67 -17.95 19.85
C GLY A 278 -1.52 -18.36 21.33
N ARG A 279 -2.60 -18.94 21.92
CA ARG A 279 -2.63 -19.52 23.27
C ARG A 279 -1.56 -20.62 23.52
N ASN A 280 -0.90 -21.09 22.47
CA ASN A 280 0.16 -22.10 22.51
C ASN A 280 1.57 -21.49 22.63
N SER A 281 1.73 -20.16 22.54
CA SER A 281 2.97 -19.48 22.95
C SER A 281 2.94 -19.40 24.47
N HIS A 282 3.74 -20.21 25.13
CA HIS A 282 3.81 -20.40 26.58
C HIS A 282 3.99 -19.06 27.35
N GLY A 283 2.89 -18.44 27.84
CA GLY A 283 2.89 -17.30 28.74
C GLY A 283 3.35 -15.95 28.13
N THR A 284 2.91 -14.84 28.71
CA THR A 284 3.27 -13.46 28.29
C THR A 284 4.77 -13.23 28.26
N ASP A 285 5.52 -13.69 29.25
CA ASP A 285 6.97 -13.52 29.37
C ASP A 285 7.76 -14.17 28.22
N ASN A 286 7.29 -15.30 27.70
CA ASN A 286 7.94 -15.97 26.56
C ASN A 286 7.70 -15.26 25.23
N HIS A 287 6.55 -14.62 25.07
CA HIS A 287 6.22 -13.89 23.85
C HIS A 287 7.04 -12.61 23.70
N GLU A 288 7.09 -11.78 24.74
CA GLU A 288 7.93 -10.57 24.78
C GLU A 288 9.42 -10.91 24.58
N ARG A 289 9.88 -11.95 25.23
CA ARG A 289 11.26 -12.44 25.07
C ARG A 289 11.54 -12.85 23.62
N LEU A 290 10.62 -13.55 22.96
CA LEU A 290 10.77 -13.96 21.57
C LEU A 290 10.89 -12.73 20.67
N ILE A 291 9.98 -11.75 20.81
CA ILE A 291 10.02 -10.50 20.02
C ILE A 291 11.34 -9.76 20.28
N HIS A 292 11.74 -9.58 21.53
CA HIS A 292 12.99 -8.91 21.89
C HIS A 292 14.21 -9.57 21.24
N GLN A 293 14.33 -10.89 21.35
CA GLN A 293 15.45 -11.65 20.77
C GLN A 293 15.44 -11.58 19.24
N THR A 294 14.27 -11.66 18.61
CA THR A 294 14.12 -11.51 17.17
C THR A 294 14.53 -10.12 16.70
N LEU A 295 14.07 -9.07 17.38
CA LEU A 295 14.45 -7.69 17.08
C LEU A 295 15.95 -7.44 17.20
N SER A 296 16.59 -8.04 18.21
CA SER A 296 18.03 -7.96 18.40
C SER A 296 18.76 -8.69 17.27
N SER A 297 18.30 -9.89 16.90
CA SER A 297 18.89 -10.68 15.81
C SER A 297 18.73 -10.01 14.44
N ILE A 298 17.62 -9.31 14.18
CA ILE A 298 17.43 -8.53 12.95
C ILE A 298 18.52 -7.45 12.82
N LYS A 299 18.86 -6.76 13.92
CA LYS A 299 19.88 -5.70 13.92
C LYS A 299 21.26 -6.16 13.50
N GLU A 300 21.58 -7.43 13.67
CA GLU A 300 22.87 -8.01 13.28
C GLU A 300 23.06 -8.05 11.76
N ILE A 301 21.97 -8.11 10.99
CA ILE A 301 22.00 -8.34 9.54
C ILE A 301 21.43 -7.21 8.68
N VAL A 302 20.92 -6.13 9.29
CA VAL A 302 20.31 -5.01 8.55
C VAL A 302 21.07 -3.71 8.72
N ASP A 303 20.88 -2.77 7.80
CA ASP A 303 21.38 -1.40 7.89
C ASP A 303 20.77 -0.64 9.09
N GLU A 304 21.47 0.37 9.61
CA GLU A 304 21.02 1.19 10.74
C GLU A 304 19.67 1.89 10.46
N ASN A 305 19.42 2.25 9.21
CA ASN A 305 18.20 2.95 8.76
C ASN A 305 17.11 2.00 8.26
N ALA A 306 17.26 0.69 8.44
CA ALA A 306 16.26 -0.29 8.04
C ALA A 306 14.93 -0.06 8.80
N LYS A 307 13.82 -0.08 8.08
CA LYS A 307 12.48 0.07 8.67
C LYS A 307 11.85 -1.27 8.94
N LEU A 308 11.15 -1.36 10.06
CA LEU A 308 10.38 -2.53 10.47
C LEU A 308 8.89 -2.17 10.55
N VAL A 309 8.05 -2.98 9.93
CA VAL A 309 6.61 -2.99 10.17
C VAL A 309 6.26 -4.23 10.99
N LEU A 310 5.73 -3.98 12.18
CA LEU A 310 5.33 -5.01 13.13
C LEU A 310 3.81 -4.98 13.32
N ILE A 311 3.16 -6.10 13.09
CA ILE A 311 1.73 -6.29 13.39
C ILE A 311 1.62 -6.75 14.85
N LEU A 312 0.73 -6.13 15.62
CA LEU A 312 0.47 -6.47 17.01
C LEU A 312 -1.04 -6.68 17.24
N PRO A 313 -1.43 -7.68 18.02
CA PRO A 313 -2.82 -7.86 18.41
C PRO A 313 -3.19 -6.80 19.46
N ILE A 314 -4.23 -6.05 19.19
CA ILE A 314 -4.75 -5.03 20.09
C ILE A 314 -6.16 -5.41 20.57
N ILE A 315 -6.55 -4.90 21.75
CA ILE A 315 -7.94 -4.92 22.20
C ILE A 315 -8.66 -3.77 21.52
N PRO A 316 -9.68 -4.05 20.67
CA PRO A 316 -10.40 -3.00 19.96
C PRO A 316 -11.06 -2.02 20.93
N ASN A 317 -10.76 -0.74 20.80
CA ASN A 317 -11.46 0.34 21.50
C ASN A 317 -11.71 1.51 20.52
N GLN A 318 -12.63 2.42 20.86
CA GLN A 318 -12.99 3.55 20.02
C GLN A 318 -12.02 4.74 20.11
N ASN A 319 -11.08 4.70 21.05
CA ASN A 319 -10.12 5.77 21.25
C ASN A 319 -8.93 5.63 20.28
N THR A 320 -8.66 6.66 19.51
CA THR A 320 -7.60 6.69 18.49
C THR A 320 -6.28 7.27 18.97
N THR A 321 -6.20 7.69 20.25
CA THR A 321 -4.95 8.24 20.81
C THR A 321 -3.95 7.13 21.13
N GLU A 322 -2.66 7.46 21.09
CA GLU A 322 -1.58 6.53 21.44
C GLU A 322 -1.73 5.95 22.85
N ASN A 323 -2.10 6.80 23.81
CA ASN A 323 -2.27 6.40 25.21
C ASN A 323 -3.43 5.42 25.45
N ALA A 324 -4.27 5.18 24.45
CA ALA A 324 -5.37 4.23 24.49
C ALA A 324 -5.08 2.94 23.69
N ILE A 325 -3.84 2.69 23.34
CA ILE A 325 -3.45 1.39 22.76
C ILE A 325 -3.40 0.38 23.91
N GLU A 326 -4.28 -0.62 23.81
CA GLU A 326 -4.31 -1.78 24.68
C GLU A 326 -3.86 -3.00 23.89
N LEU A 327 -2.68 -3.51 24.20
CA LEU A 327 -2.21 -4.74 23.60
C LEU A 327 -2.96 -5.93 24.19
N LEU A 328 -3.15 -6.98 23.39
CA LEU A 328 -3.72 -8.24 23.90
C LEU A 328 -2.82 -8.87 24.98
N HIS A 329 -1.52 -8.61 24.88
CA HIS A 329 -0.49 -9.09 25.82
C HIS A 329 0.46 -7.93 26.16
N GLY A 330 0.60 -7.63 27.44
CA GLY A 330 1.49 -6.58 27.96
C GLY A 330 0.95 -5.14 27.80
N GLU A 331 1.73 -4.20 28.27
CA GLU A 331 1.40 -2.78 28.27
C GLU A 331 2.12 -2.06 27.11
N TRP A 332 1.45 -1.10 26.45
CA TRP A 332 2.02 -0.36 25.31
C TRP A 332 3.34 0.36 25.66
N ASN A 333 3.43 0.95 26.85
CA ASN A 333 4.64 1.66 27.27
C ASN A 333 5.81 0.71 27.54
N GLU A 334 5.55 -0.46 28.12
CA GLU A 334 6.55 -1.51 28.33
C GLU A 334 7.07 -2.05 26.99
N PHE A 335 6.14 -2.27 26.05
CA PHE A 335 6.49 -2.66 24.69
C PHE A 335 7.38 -1.61 24.00
N LYS A 336 7.05 -0.32 24.06
CA LYS A 336 7.92 0.76 23.51
C LYS A 336 9.31 0.77 24.17
N GLN A 337 9.39 0.55 25.47
CA GLN A 337 10.67 0.47 26.16
C GLN A 337 11.48 -0.75 25.71
N MET A 338 10.84 -1.89 25.53
CA MET A 338 11.46 -3.10 24.96
C MET A 338 11.98 -2.85 23.54
N MET A 339 11.22 -2.17 22.66
CA MET A 339 11.68 -1.75 21.34
C MET A 339 12.95 -0.91 21.43
N GLN A 340 12.98 0.10 22.30
CA GLN A 340 14.15 0.97 22.50
C GLN A 340 15.38 0.18 22.98
N THR A 341 15.21 -0.74 23.92
CA THR A 341 16.33 -1.57 24.43
C THR A 341 16.84 -2.55 23.37
N SER A 342 16.00 -2.91 22.38
CA SER A 342 16.40 -3.69 21.21
C SER A 342 17.01 -2.85 20.08
N GLY A 343 17.21 -1.54 20.29
CA GLY A 343 17.79 -0.62 19.31
C GLY A 343 16.82 -0.15 18.23
N TRP A 344 15.49 -0.19 18.49
CA TRP A 344 14.44 0.27 17.60
C TRP A 344 13.69 1.46 18.20
N SER A 345 13.23 2.38 17.35
CA SER A 345 12.34 3.48 17.73
C SER A 345 11.00 3.34 17.02
N VAL A 346 9.91 3.65 17.71
CA VAL A 346 8.58 3.69 17.12
C VAL A 346 8.38 5.06 16.47
N GLU A 347 8.27 5.10 15.14
CA GLU A 347 8.01 6.33 14.37
C GLU A 347 6.52 6.60 14.24
N ASN A 348 5.74 5.58 13.89
CA ASN A 348 4.30 5.69 13.64
C ASN A 348 3.57 4.43 14.11
N TYR A 349 2.31 4.58 14.41
CA TYR A 349 1.40 3.47 14.68
C TYR A 349 0.05 3.71 14.01
N HIS A 350 -0.65 2.61 13.65
CA HIS A 350 -1.98 2.65 13.04
C HIS A 350 -2.86 1.56 13.68
N LYS A 351 -4.12 1.91 14.02
CA LYS A 351 -5.10 0.98 14.59
C LYS A 351 -6.14 0.58 13.54
#